data_9af3dfad26e3974d394e81e81f30cb70
#
_entry.id   9af3dfad26e3974d394e81e81f30cb70
#
_cell.length_a   1.000
_cell.length_b   1.000
_cell.length_c   1.000
_cell.angle_alpha   90.00
_cell.angle_beta   90.00
_cell.angle_gamma   90.00
#
_symmetry.space_group_name_H-M   'P 1'
#
loop_
_entity.id
_entity.type
_entity.pdbx_description
1 polymer ?
#
loop_
_entity_poly.entity_id
_entity_poly.type
_entity_poly.pdbx_seq_one_letter_code
_entity_poly.pdbx_strand_id
1 'polypeptide(L)'
;MKLFKKLAAAVLAAALALTMVGCGGGNSYAMQDELLKITIDQIGETVTHTKKADEMAAALLAAADTAAAQKENEGMDAERLLRDEKVIEKAGIDPATTPCMVNLINDVQFKSSGVLGEFLKMQWMMEVTSPRQFESIGTFDPGDNKVEIGVATHKIGDENYILILVTYT
;
A
#
# COMPACT_ATOMS: atom_id res chain seq x y z
N MET A 1 -23.10 14.75 -15.00
CA MET A 1 -22.08 14.67 -13.91
C MET A 1 -22.42 13.72 -12.77
N LYS A 2 -23.68 13.48 -12.39
CA LYS A 2 -24.04 12.54 -11.28
C LYS A 2 -23.86 11.04 -11.64
N LEU A 3 -23.93 10.67 -12.93
CA LEU A 3 -23.81 9.29 -13.39
C LEU A 3 -22.35 8.79 -13.34
N PHE A 4 -21.40 9.64 -13.71
CA PHE A 4 -19.97 9.31 -13.66
C PHE A 4 -19.44 9.07 -12.24
N LYS A 5 -19.91 9.84 -11.25
CA LYS A 5 -19.57 9.62 -9.83
C LYS A 5 -20.09 8.28 -9.30
N LYS A 6 -21.26 7.82 -9.77
CA LYS A 6 -21.82 6.52 -9.39
C LYS A 6 -21.11 5.36 -10.07
N LEU A 7 -20.64 5.54 -11.31
CA LEU A 7 -19.86 4.51 -12.01
C LEU A 7 -18.46 4.36 -11.40
N ALA A 8 -17.79 5.46 -11.08
CA ALA A 8 -16.49 5.43 -10.40
C ALA A 8 -16.57 4.73 -9.03
N ALA A 9 -17.61 5.02 -8.24
CA ALA A 9 -17.83 4.36 -6.96
C ALA A 9 -18.15 2.85 -7.11
N ALA A 10 -18.87 2.46 -8.16
CA ALA A 10 -19.19 1.05 -8.42
C ALA A 10 -17.96 0.26 -8.91
N VAL A 11 -17.10 0.87 -9.71
CA VAL A 11 -15.84 0.25 -10.16
C VAL A 11 -14.86 0.12 -8.99
N LEU A 12 -14.78 1.13 -8.10
CA LEU A 12 -13.96 1.06 -6.89
C LEU A 12 -14.46 -0.04 -5.94
N ALA A 13 -15.77 -0.14 -5.74
CA ALA A 13 -16.37 -1.18 -4.89
C ALA A 13 -16.17 -2.60 -5.47
N ALA A 14 -16.20 -2.74 -6.79
CA ALA A 14 -15.93 -4.02 -7.46
C ALA A 14 -14.44 -4.41 -7.39
N ALA A 15 -13.53 -3.44 -7.50
CA ALA A 15 -12.11 -3.67 -7.32
C ALA A 15 -11.78 -4.10 -5.88
N LEU A 16 -12.36 -3.43 -4.88
CA LEU A 16 -12.21 -3.78 -3.46
C LEU A 16 -12.78 -5.17 -3.12
N ALA A 17 -13.91 -5.55 -3.72
CA ALA A 17 -14.48 -6.88 -3.54
C ALA A 17 -13.61 -7.99 -4.16
N LEU A 18 -12.91 -7.70 -5.25
CA LEU A 18 -11.97 -8.63 -5.90
C LEU A 18 -10.66 -8.79 -5.12
N THR A 19 -10.19 -7.73 -4.44
CA THR A 19 -8.98 -7.82 -3.59
C THR A 19 -9.21 -8.63 -2.31
N MET A 20 -10.43 -8.64 -1.78
CA MET A 20 -10.77 -9.49 -0.62
C MET A 20 -10.96 -10.97 -0.99
N VAL A 21 -11.18 -11.32 -2.26
CA VAL A 21 -11.43 -12.70 -2.74
C VAL A 21 -10.27 -13.25 -3.57
N GLY A 22 -9.30 -12.40 -3.94
CA GLY A 22 -8.21 -12.74 -4.84
C GLY A 22 -7.07 -13.52 -4.19
N CYS A 23 -7.25 -14.79 -4.13
CA CYS A 23 -6.26 -15.83 -4.35
C CYS A 23 -4.88 -15.72 -3.69
N GLY A 24 -4.66 -16.59 -2.80
CA GLY A 24 -3.36 -17.23 -2.75
C GLY A 24 -2.54 -16.99 -1.50
N GLY A 25 -2.75 -17.86 -0.58
CA GLY A 25 -1.76 -18.18 0.44
C GLY A 25 -1.96 -17.46 1.77
N GLY A 26 -2.38 -18.22 2.78
CA GLY A 26 -2.55 -17.75 4.17
C GLY A 26 -1.31 -17.13 4.83
N ASN A 27 -0.20 -17.01 4.10
CA ASN A 27 1.03 -16.37 4.59
C ASN A 27 1.06 -14.86 4.34
N SER A 28 0.42 -14.34 3.28
CA SER A 28 0.43 -12.90 2.96
C SER A 28 -0.33 -12.07 3.99
N TYR A 29 -1.47 -12.55 4.47
CA TYR A 29 -2.25 -11.83 5.48
C TYR A 29 -1.54 -11.77 6.84
N ALA A 30 -0.94 -12.86 7.30
CA ALA A 30 -0.18 -12.87 8.53
C ALA A 30 1.04 -11.92 8.47
N MET A 31 1.72 -11.87 7.34
CA MET A 31 2.84 -10.95 7.10
C MET A 31 2.36 -9.50 7.06
N GLN A 32 1.23 -9.21 6.45
CA GLN A 32 0.62 -7.89 6.38
C GLN A 32 0.34 -7.33 7.78
N ASP A 33 -0.28 -8.12 8.65
CA ASP A 33 -0.57 -7.72 10.03
C ASP A 33 0.71 -7.49 10.85
N GLU A 34 1.71 -8.36 10.68
CA GLU A 34 3.01 -8.21 11.36
C GLU A 34 3.74 -6.94 10.90
N LEU A 35 3.80 -6.67 9.59
CA LEU A 35 4.42 -5.48 9.02
C LEU A 35 3.70 -4.21 9.50
N LEU A 36 2.37 -4.20 9.46
CA LEU A 36 1.57 -3.08 9.96
C LEU A 36 1.88 -2.77 11.43
N LYS A 37 1.89 -3.80 12.28
CA LYS A 37 2.19 -3.65 13.71
C LYS A 37 3.59 -3.09 13.94
N ILE A 38 4.61 -3.64 13.27
CA ILE A 38 5.99 -3.16 13.40
C ILE A 38 6.09 -1.70 12.90
N THR A 39 5.39 -1.36 11.83
CA THR A 39 5.38 0.01 11.31
C THR A 39 4.77 0.99 12.31
N ILE A 40 3.64 0.65 12.93
CA ILE A 40 3.00 1.47 13.98
C ILE A 40 3.97 1.67 15.15
N ASP A 41 4.62 0.60 15.61
CA ASP A 41 5.60 0.66 16.70
C ASP A 41 6.81 1.57 16.36
N GLN A 42 7.20 1.64 15.07
CA GLN A 42 8.31 2.49 14.62
C GLN A 42 7.92 3.95 14.40
N ILE A 43 6.70 4.23 13.94
CA ILE A 43 6.23 5.59 13.68
C ILE A 43 5.81 6.27 15.00
N GLY A 44 5.14 5.54 15.90
CA GLY A 44 4.76 6.01 17.23
C GLY A 44 3.29 5.76 17.58
N GLU A 45 2.97 5.95 18.86
CA GLU A 45 1.68 5.61 19.49
C GLU A 45 0.48 6.45 18.98
N THR A 46 0.73 7.54 18.26
CA THR A 46 -0.34 8.43 17.73
C THR A 46 -0.92 7.97 16.40
N VAL A 47 -0.38 6.89 15.84
CA VAL A 47 -0.81 6.34 14.54
C VAL A 47 -1.95 5.35 14.75
N THR A 48 -3.02 5.51 13.98
CA THR A 48 -4.20 4.64 14.06
C THR A 48 -4.41 3.90 12.74
N HIS A 49 -4.52 2.58 12.80
CA HIS A 49 -4.94 1.79 11.63
C HIS A 49 -6.39 2.07 11.29
N THR A 50 -6.67 2.43 10.04
CA THR A 50 -8.03 2.73 9.57
C THR A 50 -8.35 2.02 8.27
N LYS A 51 -9.62 1.61 8.16
CA LYS A 51 -10.15 1.02 6.92
C LYS A 51 -10.05 1.98 5.73
N LYS A 52 -10.17 3.28 5.96
CA LYS A 52 -10.02 4.30 4.91
C LYS A 52 -8.61 4.28 4.33
N ALA A 53 -7.59 4.18 5.17
CA ALA A 53 -6.21 4.10 4.71
C ALA A 53 -5.92 2.77 3.98
N ASP A 54 -6.53 1.64 4.41
CA ASP A 54 -6.46 0.37 3.67
C ASP A 54 -7.07 0.51 2.26
N GLU A 55 -8.24 1.14 2.16
CA GLU A 55 -8.92 1.38 0.89
C GLU A 55 -8.08 2.27 -0.05
N MET A 56 -7.39 3.28 0.49
CA MET A 56 -6.47 4.12 -0.28
C MET A 56 -5.26 3.32 -0.77
N ALA A 57 -4.64 2.52 0.08
CA ALA A 57 -3.53 1.65 -0.28
C ALA A 57 -3.93 0.65 -1.38
N ALA A 58 -5.09 0.01 -1.23
CA ALA A 58 -5.63 -0.93 -2.22
C ALA A 58 -5.93 -0.25 -3.57
N ALA A 59 -6.52 0.94 -3.55
CA ALA A 59 -6.81 1.70 -4.76
C ALA A 59 -5.53 2.08 -5.52
N LEU A 60 -4.48 2.48 -4.80
CA LEU A 60 -3.20 2.85 -5.39
C LEU A 60 -2.51 1.64 -6.04
N LEU A 61 -2.48 0.49 -5.37
CA LEU A 61 -1.96 -0.76 -5.93
C LEU A 61 -2.74 -1.21 -7.17
N ALA A 62 -4.07 -1.17 -7.14
CA ALA A 62 -4.90 -1.55 -8.27
C ALA A 62 -4.72 -0.59 -9.48
N ALA A 63 -4.52 0.69 -9.22
CA ALA A 63 -4.21 1.67 -10.27
C ALA A 63 -2.83 1.40 -10.89
N ALA A 64 -1.82 1.05 -10.08
CA ALA A 64 -0.49 0.69 -10.53
C ALA A 64 -0.50 -0.61 -11.37
N ASP A 65 -1.22 -1.66 -10.95
CA ASP A 65 -1.38 -2.88 -11.75
C ASP A 65 -2.04 -2.62 -13.10
N THR A 66 -3.09 -1.79 -13.09
CA THR A 66 -3.73 -1.38 -14.36
C THR A 66 -2.77 -0.61 -15.27
N ALA A 67 -1.90 0.22 -14.71
CA ALA A 67 -0.90 0.96 -15.47
C ALA A 67 0.22 0.05 -15.98
N ALA A 68 0.66 -0.93 -15.17
CA ALA A 68 1.66 -1.92 -15.58
C ALA A 68 1.24 -2.72 -16.82
N ALA A 69 -0.07 -2.98 -16.97
CA ALA A 69 -0.60 -3.70 -18.12
C ALA A 69 -0.62 -2.87 -19.43
N GLN A 70 -0.31 -1.57 -19.36
CA GLN A 70 -0.30 -0.69 -20.55
C GLN A 70 1.06 -0.79 -21.26
N LYS A 71 1.02 -0.88 -22.59
CA LYS A 71 2.22 -1.02 -23.42
C LYS A 71 3.23 0.13 -23.25
N GLU A 72 2.73 1.33 -22.94
CA GLU A 72 3.57 2.52 -22.70
C GLU A 72 4.41 2.44 -21.42
N ASN A 73 4.01 1.56 -20.50
CA ASN A 73 4.67 1.34 -19.22
C ASN A 73 5.45 0.02 -19.17
N GLU A 74 5.63 -0.64 -20.31
CA GLU A 74 6.38 -1.88 -20.41
C GLU A 74 7.81 -1.71 -19.88
N GLY A 75 8.19 -2.50 -18.87
CA GLY A 75 9.49 -2.42 -18.20
C GLY A 75 9.60 -1.36 -17.10
N MET A 76 8.51 -0.66 -16.76
CA MET A 76 8.47 0.20 -15.59
C MET A 76 8.37 -0.65 -14.33
N ASP A 77 9.20 -0.31 -13.31
CA ASP A 77 9.08 -0.93 -11.99
C ASP A 77 7.85 -0.43 -11.21
N ALA A 78 7.40 -1.20 -10.24
CA ALA A 78 6.22 -0.91 -9.46
C ALA A 78 6.35 0.38 -8.64
N GLU A 79 7.54 0.68 -8.11
CA GLU A 79 7.79 1.91 -7.36
C GLU A 79 7.62 3.16 -8.22
N ARG A 80 8.10 3.09 -9.46
CA ARG A 80 7.95 4.19 -10.41
C ARG A 80 6.51 4.41 -10.83
N LEU A 81 5.74 3.31 -10.99
CA LEU A 81 4.31 3.38 -11.29
C LEU A 81 3.52 4.04 -10.16
N LEU A 82 3.85 3.75 -8.90
CA LEU A 82 3.19 4.38 -7.74
C LEU A 82 3.42 5.90 -7.66
N ARG A 83 4.46 6.42 -8.32
CA ARG A 83 4.77 7.87 -8.37
C ARG A 83 4.19 8.56 -9.60
N ASP A 84 3.64 7.82 -10.55
CA ASP A 84 3.05 8.40 -11.75
C ASP A 84 1.77 9.18 -11.39
N GLU A 85 1.71 10.45 -11.81
CA GLU A 85 0.57 11.33 -11.50
C GLU A 85 -0.77 10.75 -11.95
N LYS A 86 -0.80 10.06 -13.11
CA LYS A 86 -2.02 9.43 -13.61
C LYS A 86 -2.46 8.24 -12.76
N VAL A 87 -1.49 7.51 -12.18
CA VAL A 87 -1.76 6.39 -11.27
C VAL A 87 -2.32 6.92 -9.97
N ILE A 88 -1.71 7.97 -9.41
CA ILE A 88 -2.16 8.65 -8.19
C ILE A 88 -3.57 9.23 -8.36
N GLU A 89 -3.80 9.96 -9.46
CA GLU A 89 -5.14 10.50 -9.79
C GLU A 89 -6.18 9.38 -9.96
N LYS A 90 -5.82 8.30 -10.66
CA LYS A 90 -6.70 7.15 -10.86
C LYS A 90 -7.04 6.42 -9.56
N ALA A 91 -6.14 6.42 -8.60
CA ALA A 91 -6.40 5.91 -7.25
C ALA A 91 -7.33 6.82 -6.43
N GLY A 92 -7.65 8.02 -6.93
CA GLY A 92 -8.47 9.01 -6.24
C GLY A 92 -7.73 9.76 -5.14
N ILE A 93 -6.41 9.75 -5.18
CA ILE A 93 -5.53 10.49 -4.26
C ILE A 93 -5.24 11.85 -4.90
N ASP A 94 -5.53 12.93 -4.17
CA ASP A 94 -5.12 14.27 -4.54
C ASP A 94 -3.93 14.68 -3.65
N PRO A 95 -2.72 14.81 -4.22
CA PRO A 95 -1.52 15.14 -3.44
C PRO A 95 -1.59 16.47 -2.70
N ALA A 96 -2.48 17.37 -3.11
CA ALA A 96 -2.65 18.67 -2.48
C ALA A 96 -3.59 18.64 -1.27
N THR A 97 -4.61 17.76 -1.28
CA THR A 97 -5.64 17.71 -0.25
C THR A 97 -5.58 16.44 0.60
N THR A 98 -4.93 15.40 0.10
CA THR A 98 -4.79 14.10 0.78
C THR A 98 -3.36 13.58 0.61
N PRO A 99 -2.35 14.33 1.09
CA PRO A 99 -0.97 13.87 0.98
C PRO A 99 -0.77 12.62 1.82
N CYS A 100 0.09 11.73 1.34
CA CYS A 100 0.40 10.49 2.03
C CYS A 100 1.86 10.10 1.85
N MET A 101 2.33 9.21 2.71
CA MET A 101 3.59 8.50 2.53
C MET A 101 3.30 7.04 2.23
N VAL A 102 4.05 6.47 1.32
CA VAL A 102 3.88 5.09 0.87
C VAL A 102 5.19 4.32 0.97
N ASN A 103 5.07 3.06 1.33
CA ASN A 103 6.19 2.13 1.31
C ASN A 103 5.74 0.85 0.60
N LEU A 104 6.37 0.53 -0.53
CA LEU A 104 6.10 -0.66 -1.31
C LEU A 104 7.09 -1.75 -0.96
N ILE A 105 6.59 -2.89 -0.55
CA ILE A 105 7.38 -4.05 -0.15
C ILE A 105 7.06 -5.18 -1.11
N ASN A 106 8.07 -5.71 -1.80
CA ASN A 106 7.89 -6.93 -2.57
C ASN A 106 7.65 -8.10 -1.61
N ASP A 107 6.63 -8.90 -1.86
CA ASP A 107 6.31 -10.10 -1.08
C ASP A 107 7.36 -11.19 -1.35
N VAL A 108 8.51 -11.02 -0.75
CA VAL A 108 9.55 -12.05 -0.75
C VAL A 108 9.16 -13.11 0.26
N GLN A 109 8.81 -14.30 -0.22
CA GLN A 109 8.52 -15.44 0.66
C GLN A 109 9.76 -15.80 1.47
N PHE A 110 9.81 -15.34 2.72
CA PHE A 110 10.85 -15.72 3.64
C PHE A 110 10.64 -17.17 4.11
N LYS A 111 11.38 -18.10 3.53
CA LYS A 111 11.24 -19.56 3.75
C LYS A 111 12.18 -20.12 4.81
N SER A 112 12.77 -19.31 5.68
CA SER A 112 13.64 -19.88 6.70
C SER A 112 12.84 -20.46 7.87
N SER A 113 13.32 -21.53 8.45
CA SER A 113 12.72 -22.21 9.59
C SER A 113 13.66 -22.21 10.80
N GLY A 114 13.07 -22.33 11.98
CA GLY A 114 13.80 -22.36 13.26
C GLY A 114 14.06 -20.96 13.85
N VAL A 115 14.64 -20.92 15.04
CA VAL A 115 14.84 -19.69 15.82
C VAL A 115 15.68 -18.65 15.07
N LEU A 116 16.69 -19.07 14.35
CA LEU A 116 17.53 -18.17 13.54
C LEU A 116 16.71 -17.56 12.39
N GLY A 117 15.82 -18.35 11.80
CA GLY A 117 14.95 -17.89 10.73
C GLY A 117 13.96 -16.84 11.19
N GLU A 118 13.33 -17.03 12.34
CA GLU A 118 12.44 -16.04 12.92
C GLU A 118 13.16 -14.73 13.27
N PHE A 119 14.39 -14.82 13.77
CA PHE A 119 15.22 -13.64 14.06
C PHE A 119 15.56 -12.86 12.78
N LEU A 120 15.98 -13.55 11.72
CA LEU A 120 16.30 -12.93 10.43
C LEU A 120 15.04 -12.32 9.77
N LYS A 121 13.90 -12.98 9.88
CA LYS A 121 12.61 -12.46 9.42
C LYS A 121 12.26 -11.15 10.14
N MET A 122 12.37 -11.14 11.46
CA MET A 122 12.10 -9.94 12.26
C MET A 122 13.04 -8.79 11.89
N GLN A 123 14.33 -9.06 11.75
CA GLN A 123 15.30 -8.05 11.35
C GLN A 123 14.97 -7.47 9.96
N TRP A 124 14.63 -8.32 9.00
CA TRP A 124 14.19 -7.89 7.68
C TRP A 124 12.92 -7.03 7.75
N MET A 125 11.92 -7.46 8.52
CA MET A 125 10.67 -6.70 8.70
C MET A 125 10.94 -5.32 9.29
N MET A 126 11.81 -5.21 10.30
CA MET A 126 12.19 -3.92 10.88
C MET A 126 12.91 -3.00 9.88
N GLU A 127 13.71 -3.58 8.99
CA GLU A 127 14.42 -2.81 7.96
C GLU A 127 13.46 -2.28 6.90
N VAL A 128 12.61 -3.15 6.34
CA VAL A 128 11.68 -2.77 5.27
C VAL A 128 10.57 -1.83 5.73
N THR A 129 10.21 -1.83 7.02
CA THR A 129 9.20 -0.91 7.59
C THR A 129 9.80 0.37 8.19
N SER A 130 11.14 0.55 8.08
CA SER A 130 11.80 1.75 8.56
C SER A 130 11.20 3.02 7.93
N PRO A 131 11.00 4.10 8.70
CA PRO A 131 10.50 5.37 8.16
C PRO A 131 11.29 5.93 6.98
N ARG A 132 12.56 5.52 6.81
CA ARG A 132 13.41 5.91 5.68
C ARG A 132 13.01 5.27 4.36
N GLN A 133 12.20 4.22 4.39
CA GLN A 133 11.73 3.51 3.20
C GLN A 133 10.44 4.12 2.64
N PHE A 134 9.86 5.08 3.36
CA PHE A 134 8.63 5.72 2.92
C PHE A 134 8.92 6.86 1.94
N GLU A 135 8.14 6.92 0.88
CA GLU A 135 8.15 7.96 -0.11
C GLU A 135 6.89 8.82 -0.03
N SER A 136 7.05 10.13 -0.22
CA SER A 136 5.94 11.06 -0.11
C SER A 136 5.21 11.25 -1.44
N ILE A 137 3.89 11.22 -1.37
CA ILE A 137 2.96 11.66 -2.42
C ILE A 137 2.35 12.97 -1.92
N GLY A 138 2.77 14.08 -2.51
CA GLY A 138 2.46 15.42 -2.02
C GLY A 138 3.35 15.86 -0.85
N THR A 139 2.97 16.96 -0.20
CA THR A 139 3.69 17.48 0.98
C THR A 139 3.08 16.88 2.24
N PHE A 140 3.78 15.90 2.81
CA PHE A 140 3.34 15.25 4.03
C PHE A 140 3.78 16.05 5.26
N ASP A 141 2.86 16.78 5.86
CA ASP A 141 3.04 17.55 7.11
C ASP A 141 1.79 17.38 7.99
N PRO A 142 1.75 16.39 8.87
CA PRO A 142 0.57 16.11 9.67
C PRO A 142 0.30 17.19 10.73
N GLY A 143 1.31 17.93 11.21
CA GLY A 143 1.13 18.88 12.30
C GLY A 143 0.44 18.24 13.51
N ASP A 144 -0.71 18.82 13.95
CA ASP A 144 -1.54 18.29 15.04
C ASP A 144 -2.66 17.33 14.55
N ASN A 145 -2.69 16.99 13.27
CA ASN A 145 -3.69 16.08 12.71
C ASN A 145 -3.45 14.64 13.15
N LYS A 146 -4.51 13.85 13.14
CA LYS A 146 -4.41 12.43 13.44
C LYS A 146 -3.77 11.69 12.27
N VAL A 147 -2.71 10.96 12.55
CA VAL A 147 -2.04 10.12 11.57
C VAL A 147 -2.76 8.78 11.46
N GLU A 148 -3.10 8.41 10.25
CA GLU A 148 -3.77 7.17 9.89
C GLU A 148 -2.83 6.29 9.05
N ILE A 149 -2.86 4.99 9.29
CA ILE A 149 -2.09 4.01 8.53
C ILE A 149 -3.01 2.94 7.96
N GLY A 150 -2.70 2.50 6.76
CA GLY A 150 -3.36 1.39 6.10
C GLY A 150 -2.36 0.48 5.40
N VAL A 151 -2.81 -0.72 5.11
CA VAL A 151 -2.01 -1.72 4.42
C VAL A 151 -2.88 -2.48 3.42
N ALA A 152 -2.32 -2.76 2.26
CA ALA A 152 -2.97 -3.58 1.26
C ALA A 152 -1.96 -4.49 0.56
N THR A 153 -2.45 -5.58 0.00
CA THR A 153 -1.66 -6.48 -0.83
C THR A 153 -2.28 -6.58 -2.21
N HIS A 154 -1.45 -6.55 -3.22
CA HIS A 154 -1.91 -6.72 -4.60
C HIS A 154 -0.79 -7.26 -5.48
N LYS A 155 -1.16 -7.86 -6.60
CA LYS A 155 -0.25 -8.30 -7.63
C LYS A 155 -0.09 -7.19 -8.67
N ILE A 156 1.14 -6.80 -8.96
CA ILE A 156 1.45 -5.87 -10.05
C ILE A 156 2.25 -6.68 -11.07
N GLY A 157 1.67 -6.89 -12.24
CA GLY A 157 2.22 -7.82 -13.20
C GLY A 157 2.30 -9.25 -12.63
N ASP A 158 3.50 -9.81 -12.54
CA ASP A 158 3.73 -11.17 -12.01
C ASP A 158 4.18 -11.22 -10.55
N GLU A 159 4.45 -10.09 -9.92
CA GLU A 159 4.97 -10.00 -8.57
C GLU A 159 3.91 -9.57 -7.56
N ASN A 160 4.02 -10.09 -6.32
CA ASN A 160 3.13 -9.70 -5.23
C ASN A 160 3.78 -8.58 -4.41
N TYR A 161 2.97 -7.59 -4.05
CA TYR A 161 3.41 -6.45 -3.27
C TYR A 161 2.51 -6.22 -2.07
N ILE A 162 3.12 -5.68 -1.02
CA ILE A 162 2.45 -5.13 0.15
C ILE A 162 2.72 -3.63 0.13
N LEU A 163 1.67 -2.82 0.19
CA LEU A 163 1.77 -1.37 0.30
C LEU A 163 1.34 -0.93 1.68
N ILE A 164 2.23 -0.24 2.39
CA ILE A 164 1.89 0.48 3.61
C ILE A 164 1.71 1.94 3.24
N LEU A 165 0.57 2.52 3.62
CA LEU A 165 0.22 3.91 3.35
C LEU A 165 -0.04 4.63 4.66
N VAL A 166 0.60 5.79 4.84
CA VAL A 166 0.42 6.68 5.99
C VAL A 166 -0.16 7.99 5.48
N THR A 167 -1.26 8.42 6.05
CA THR A 167 -1.93 9.69 5.75
C THR A 167 -2.34 10.38 7.04
N TYR A 168 -3.04 11.53 6.95
CA TYR A 168 -3.60 12.22 8.11
C TYR A 168 -4.95 12.86 7.78
N THR A 169 -5.75 13.10 8.83
CA THR A 169 -7.07 13.74 8.74
C THR A 169 -7.24 14.82 9.80
#